data_501be87b6092e1c1cc7c2a80278d1748
#
_entry.id   501be87b6092e1c1cc7c2a80278d1748
#
_cell.length_a   1.000
_cell.length_b   1.000
_cell.length_c   1.000
_cell.angle_alpha   90.00
_cell.angle_beta   90.00
_cell.angle_gamma   90.00
#
_symmetry.space_group_name_H-M   'P 1'
#
loop_
_entity.id
_entity.type
_entity.pdbx_description
1 polymer ?
#
loop_
_entity_poly.entity_id
_entity_poly.type
_entity_poly.pdbx_seq_one_letter_code
_entity_poly.pdbx_strand_id
1 'polypeptide(L)'
;MADFTPETTILELGAEFFDSVEAAPFPQTILRFRNDRAAEQVGLAGLSDEQWLQHFGRFAPLPGSLTGPLALRYHGHQFRTYNPDLGDGRGFLFAQCRDDQGRLMDLGTKGSGTTPWSRMGDGRLTLKGAVREILATEMLEALGVATSRTFNVIETGEKLIRSDEPSPTRAAVLVRLNHSHVRYGSFQRQAFHQNREGLTKLVDYSLTHLAPDATGPTPVAALVDHAVKGAARMAAQYMAAGFVHGVLNTDNINITGESFDYGPWRFAPAWDAGFTAAYFDHSGLYAFGRQAEALQWNLYQLGSALRLIAETDELKGPLETYPLRYRAALSDAVLGRLGVRRLGPSEDEVLVEAIQKALVATQMDPDRFFFDWRGGVRRWASVTDPQYSHDGFTDFLALIPDFAVGAPSHAYWSDEAPCTMLIDEVEALWAPIAERDDWAPLHTKIAAIRRMGEAHAQG
;
A
#
# COMPACT_ATOMS: atom_id res chain seq x y z
N MET A 1 -2.48 -4.32 -25.94
CA MET A 1 -2.47 -3.15 -25.03
C MET A 1 -3.91 -2.79 -24.78
N ALA A 2 -4.28 -2.54 -23.53
CA ALA A 2 -5.60 -2.01 -23.22
C ALA A 2 -5.78 -0.63 -23.83
N ASP A 3 -7.00 -0.28 -24.25
CA ASP A 3 -7.34 1.07 -24.65
C ASP A 3 -7.64 1.90 -23.40
N PHE A 4 -7.26 3.19 -23.41
CA PHE A 4 -7.60 4.08 -22.31
C PHE A 4 -9.12 4.24 -22.21
N THR A 5 -9.68 3.82 -21.09
CA THR A 5 -11.12 3.90 -20.80
C THR A 5 -11.34 4.90 -19.68
N PRO A 6 -11.60 6.19 -20.01
CA PRO A 6 -11.79 7.25 -19.02
C PRO A 6 -13.09 7.08 -18.24
N GLU A 7 -13.10 7.58 -17.01
CA GLU A 7 -14.24 7.58 -16.10
C GLU A 7 -14.36 8.92 -15.36
N THR A 8 -15.57 9.18 -14.87
CA THR A 8 -15.90 10.38 -14.07
C THR A 8 -16.83 10.04 -12.92
N THR A 9 -16.88 8.76 -12.53
CA THR A 9 -17.85 8.22 -11.57
C THR A 9 -17.80 8.89 -10.20
N ILE A 10 -16.64 9.45 -9.79
CA ILE A 10 -16.53 10.19 -8.53
C ILE A 10 -17.51 11.38 -8.45
N LEU A 11 -17.89 11.95 -9.59
CA LEU A 11 -18.84 13.07 -9.65
C LEU A 11 -20.26 12.68 -9.21
N GLU A 12 -20.61 11.39 -9.25
CA GLU A 12 -21.90 10.86 -8.77
C GLU A 12 -22.11 11.11 -7.27
N LEU A 13 -20.99 11.18 -6.51
CA LEU A 13 -21.05 11.48 -5.07
C LEU A 13 -21.58 12.90 -4.79
N GLY A 14 -21.29 13.87 -5.68
CA GLY A 14 -21.70 15.26 -5.51
C GLY A 14 -20.63 16.15 -4.86
N ALA A 15 -20.85 17.46 -4.95
CA ALA A 15 -19.88 18.49 -4.55
C ALA A 15 -19.55 18.51 -3.04
N GLU A 16 -20.25 17.77 -2.22
CA GLU A 16 -19.98 17.63 -0.80
C GLU A 16 -18.77 16.73 -0.48
N PHE A 17 -18.30 15.96 -1.47
CA PHE A 17 -17.19 15.00 -1.30
C PHE A 17 -15.84 15.52 -1.77
N PHE A 18 -15.81 16.63 -2.48
CA PHE A 18 -14.56 17.18 -3.03
C PHE A 18 -14.62 18.70 -3.21
N ASP A 19 -13.45 19.30 -3.37
CA ASP A 19 -13.28 20.69 -3.82
C ASP A 19 -12.56 20.68 -5.17
N SER A 20 -13.03 21.51 -6.11
CA SER A 20 -12.28 21.79 -7.32
C SER A 20 -11.04 22.63 -6.96
N VAL A 21 -9.87 22.19 -7.43
CA VAL A 21 -8.59 22.82 -7.11
C VAL A 21 -7.74 22.95 -8.37
N GLU A 22 -6.67 23.70 -8.27
CA GLU A 22 -5.67 23.86 -9.32
C GLU A 22 -4.33 23.29 -8.87
N ALA A 23 -3.57 22.74 -9.83
CA ALA A 23 -2.20 22.33 -9.58
C ALA A 23 -1.30 23.57 -9.40
N ALA A 24 -0.24 23.40 -8.59
CA ALA A 24 0.78 24.44 -8.49
C ALA A 24 1.50 24.66 -9.82
N PRO A 25 1.87 25.91 -10.14
CA PRO A 25 2.69 26.23 -11.29
C PRO A 25 4.16 25.85 -11.00
N PHE A 26 4.58 24.67 -11.43
CA PHE A 26 5.95 24.21 -11.21
C PHE A 26 6.95 24.94 -12.11
N PRO A 27 8.12 25.39 -11.58
CA PRO A 27 9.17 26.03 -12.37
C PRO A 27 9.70 25.14 -13.48
N GLN A 28 9.77 23.83 -13.24
CA GLN A 28 10.25 22.81 -14.17
C GLN A 28 9.37 21.56 -14.10
N THR A 29 9.47 20.72 -15.10
CA THR A 29 8.87 19.38 -15.12
C THR A 29 9.89 18.41 -15.71
N ILE A 30 10.62 17.71 -14.84
CA ILE A 30 11.67 16.77 -15.24
C ILE A 30 11.19 15.36 -14.91
N LEU A 31 10.95 14.52 -15.91
CA LEU A 31 10.53 13.14 -15.70
C LEU A 31 11.68 12.33 -15.07
N ARG A 32 11.44 11.82 -13.87
CA ARG A 32 12.41 11.02 -13.10
C ARG A 32 12.09 9.55 -13.05
N PHE A 33 10.79 9.24 -13.06
CA PHE A 33 10.30 7.87 -13.08
C PHE A 33 8.99 7.80 -13.86
N ARG A 34 8.85 6.76 -14.70
CA ARG A 34 7.64 6.40 -15.44
C ARG A 34 7.41 4.90 -15.30
N ASN A 35 6.22 4.52 -14.86
CA ASN A 35 5.85 3.12 -14.71
C ASN A 35 5.07 2.63 -15.94
N ASP A 36 5.78 2.20 -16.96
CA ASP A 36 5.17 1.72 -18.21
C ASP A 36 4.29 0.49 -17.98
N ARG A 37 4.64 -0.39 -17.03
CA ARG A 37 3.80 -1.57 -16.67
C ARG A 37 2.42 -1.14 -16.14
N ALA A 38 2.38 -0.14 -15.26
CA ALA A 38 1.13 0.42 -14.77
C ALA A 38 0.36 1.15 -15.87
N ALA A 39 1.09 1.85 -16.76
CA ALA A 39 0.50 2.56 -17.89
C ALA A 39 -0.14 1.61 -18.93
N GLU A 40 0.46 0.45 -19.17
CA GLU A 40 -0.10 -0.60 -20.04
C GLU A 40 -1.45 -1.09 -19.53
N GLN A 41 -1.60 -1.26 -18.22
CA GLN A 41 -2.83 -1.75 -17.61
C GLN A 41 -4.03 -0.79 -17.79
N VAL A 42 -3.76 0.51 -17.92
CA VAL A 42 -4.80 1.54 -18.07
C VAL A 42 -4.81 2.21 -19.46
N GLY A 43 -4.09 1.64 -20.43
CA GLY A 43 -4.10 2.11 -21.82
C GLY A 43 -3.35 3.43 -22.07
N LEU A 44 -2.41 3.81 -21.20
CA LEU A 44 -1.65 5.07 -21.29
C LEU A 44 -0.18 4.90 -21.68
N ALA A 45 0.29 3.67 -21.92
CA ALA A 45 1.69 3.41 -22.28
C ALA A 45 2.13 4.04 -23.61
N GLY A 46 1.18 4.29 -24.53
CA GLY A 46 1.44 4.89 -25.83
C GLY A 46 1.69 6.41 -25.82
N LEU A 47 1.57 7.09 -24.67
CA LEU A 47 1.86 8.51 -24.55
C LEU A 47 3.37 8.77 -24.74
N SER A 48 3.71 9.78 -25.56
CA SER A 48 5.08 10.29 -25.64
C SER A 48 5.48 10.97 -24.30
N ASP A 49 6.78 11.16 -24.07
CA ASP A 49 7.26 11.87 -22.87
C ASP A 49 6.72 13.29 -22.79
N GLU A 50 6.55 13.98 -23.93
CA GLU A 50 5.96 15.31 -23.98
C GLU A 50 4.49 15.29 -23.54
N GLN A 51 3.69 14.34 -24.06
CA GLN A 51 2.30 14.14 -23.64
C GLN A 51 2.22 13.73 -22.16
N TRP A 52 3.16 12.89 -21.71
CA TRP A 52 3.26 12.47 -20.31
C TRP A 52 3.48 13.66 -19.38
N LEU A 53 4.44 14.54 -19.69
CA LEU A 53 4.69 15.76 -18.94
C LEU A 53 3.52 16.74 -19.01
N GLN A 54 2.82 16.82 -20.14
CA GLN A 54 1.63 17.65 -20.31
C GLN A 54 0.51 17.21 -19.35
N HIS A 55 0.23 15.89 -19.27
CA HIS A 55 -0.84 15.38 -18.43
C HIS A 55 -0.45 15.24 -16.96
N PHE A 56 0.74 14.73 -16.65
CA PHE A 56 1.11 14.38 -15.28
C PHE A 56 2.08 15.36 -14.61
N GLY A 57 2.66 16.28 -15.36
CA GLY A 57 3.50 17.35 -14.85
C GLY A 57 2.81 18.71 -14.83
N ARG A 58 1.94 18.97 -15.81
CA ARG A 58 1.17 20.23 -15.94
C ARG A 58 -0.33 20.05 -15.69
N PHE A 59 -0.76 18.82 -15.48
CA PHE A 59 -2.13 18.42 -15.17
C PHE A 59 -3.17 18.87 -16.20
N ALA A 60 -2.80 18.89 -17.49
CA ALA A 60 -3.79 19.00 -18.55
C ALA A 60 -4.72 17.77 -18.48
N PRO A 61 -6.06 17.96 -18.51
CA PRO A 61 -7.01 16.86 -18.40
C PRO A 61 -6.77 15.76 -19.43
N LEU A 62 -6.92 14.51 -19.01
CA LEU A 62 -6.97 13.37 -19.93
C LEU A 62 -8.32 13.37 -20.67
N PRO A 63 -8.35 13.11 -21.99
CA PRO A 63 -9.59 13.12 -22.77
C PRO A 63 -10.65 12.18 -22.18
N GLY A 64 -11.85 12.71 -21.96
CA GLY A 64 -13.00 11.94 -21.43
C GLY A 64 -13.00 11.66 -19.93
N SER A 65 -11.94 12.01 -19.20
CA SER A 65 -11.88 11.90 -17.74
C SER A 65 -12.26 13.24 -17.07
N LEU A 66 -11.89 13.42 -15.79
CA LEU A 66 -12.18 14.64 -15.04
C LEU A 66 -11.65 15.89 -15.74
N THR A 67 -12.45 16.95 -15.79
CA THR A 67 -12.09 18.22 -16.44
C THR A 67 -11.14 19.09 -15.64
N GLY A 68 -10.92 18.75 -14.37
CA GLY A 68 -9.99 19.40 -13.45
C GLY A 68 -9.77 18.59 -12.18
N PRO A 69 -8.72 18.89 -11.43
CA PRO A 69 -8.38 18.18 -10.20
C PRO A 69 -9.41 18.37 -9.08
N LEU A 70 -9.59 17.32 -8.27
CA LEU A 70 -10.54 17.29 -7.16
C LEU A 70 -9.81 16.91 -5.86
N ALA A 71 -9.76 17.83 -4.89
CA ALA A 71 -9.30 17.54 -3.54
C ALA A 71 -10.40 16.85 -2.75
N LEU A 72 -10.21 15.58 -2.41
CA LEU A 72 -11.22 14.79 -1.73
C LEU A 72 -11.33 15.19 -0.26
N ARG A 73 -12.58 15.23 0.23
CA ARG A 73 -12.93 15.58 1.59
C ARG A 73 -13.07 14.34 2.44
N TYR A 74 -12.30 14.25 3.50
CA TYR A 74 -12.39 13.20 4.51
C TYR A 74 -12.00 13.75 5.88
N HIS A 75 -12.27 13.00 6.94
CA HIS A 75 -11.72 13.20 8.28
C HIS A 75 -10.85 12.00 8.63
N GLY A 76 -10.49 11.83 9.90
CA GLY A 76 -9.78 10.62 10.31
C GLY A 76 -9.39 10.63 11.78
N HIS A 77 -9.04 9.45 12.27
CA HIS A 77 -8.34 9.29 13.53
C HIS A 77 -6.85 9.17 13.25
N GLN A 78 -6.08 10.14 13.72
CA GLN A 78 -4.62 10.13 13.67
C GLN A 78 -4.11 9.77 15.06
N PHE A 79 -3.36 8.66 15.17
CA PHE A 79 -2.94 8.13 16.48
C PHE A 79 -4.11 8.01 17.48
N ARG A 80 -5.26 7.50 17.00
CA ARG A 80 -6.53 7.35 17.74
C ARG A 80 -7.20 8.65 18.16
N THR A 81 -6.67 9.82 17.79
CA THR A 81 -7.31 11.12 18.02
C THR A 81 -8.05 11.55 16.76
N TYR A 82 -9.35 11.84 16.90
CA TYR A 82 -10.17 12.31 15.78
C TYR A 82 -9.76 13.69 15.34
N ASN A 83 -9.59 13.89 14.03
CA ASN A 83 -9.22 15.14 13.41
C ASN A 83 -10.22 15.50 12.30
N PRO A 84 -11.08 16.51 12.49
CA PRO A 84 -12.05 16.96 11.50
C PRO A 84 -11.47 17.90 10.42
N ASP A 85 -10.20 18.30 10.54
CA ASP A 85 -9.55 19.24 9.63
C ASP A 85 -8.75 18.53 8.52
N LEU A 86 -9.01 17.23 8.31
CA LEU A 86 -8.36 16.44 7.29
C LEU A 86 -9.09 16.51 5.93
N GLY A 87 -8.34 16.22 4.90
CA GLY A 87 -8.71 16.12 3.50
C GLY A 87 -7.45 15.99 2.67
N ASP A 88 -7.57 15.97 1.36
CA ASP A 88 -6.41 15.95 0.46
C ASP A 88 -5.61 17.25 0.57
N GLY A 89 -4.67 17.32 1.50
CA GLY A 89 -3.95 18.54 1.89
C GLY A 89 -2.72 18.86 1.05
N ARG A 90 -2.20 17.91 0.28
CA ARG A 90 -1.03 18.10 -0.60
C ARG A 90 -1.13 17.32 -1.91
N GLY A 91 -2.32 16.99 -2.31
CA GLY A 91 -2.62 16.20 -3.49
C GLY A 91 -4.07 16.35 -3.89
N PHE A 92 -4.45 15.69 -4.96
CA PHE A 92 -5.82 15.66 -5.47
C PHE A 92 -6.03 14.43 -6.35
N LEU A 93 -7.28 14.06 -6.57
CA LEU A 93 -7.67 13.13 -7.63
C LEU A 93 -7.58 13.87 -8.96
N PHE A 94 -6.74 13.38 -9.86
CA PHE A 94 -6.49 14.01 -11.16
C PHE A 94 -7.38 13.44 -12.25
N ALA A 95 -7.52 12.11 -12.30
CA ALA A 95 -8.30 11.41 -13.31
C ALA A 95 -8.82 10.08 -12.78
N GLN A 96 -9.87 9.56 -13.43
CA GLN A 96 -10.37 8.21 -13.24
C GLN A 96 -10.37 7.46 -14.59
N CYS A 97 -10.12 6.16 -14.52
CA CYS A 97 -10.15 5.26 -15.69
C CYS A 97 -10.48 3.83 -15.25
N ARG A 98 -10.66 2.93 -16.24
CA ARG A 98 -10.68 1.49 -15.95
C ARG A 98 -9.36 0.84 -16.35
N ASP A 99 -8.96 -0.16 -15.58
CA ASP A 99 -7.84 -1.00 -15.93
C ASP A 99 -8.26 -2.15 -16.88
N ASP A 100 -7.29 -2.97 -17.28
CA ASP A 100 -7.48 -4.14 -18.15
C ASP A 100 -8.37 -5.25 -17.53
N GLN A 101 -8.69 -5.16 -16.23
CA GLN A 101 -9.62 -6.03 -15.53
C GLN A 101 -11.00 -5.38 -15.34
N GLY A 102 -11.22 -4.18 -15.86
CA GLY A 102 -12.44 -3.41 -15.71
C GLY A 102 -12.63 -2.74 -14.35
N ARG A 103 -11.61 -2.76 -13.46
CA ARG A 103 -11.70 -2.10 -12.16
C ARG A 103 -11.60 -0.59 -12.33
N LEU A 104 -12.37 0.14 -11.52
CA LEU A 104 -12.25 1.59 -11.44
C LEU A 104 -10.93 1.97 -10.76
N MET A 105 -10.12 2.75 -11.45
CA MET A 105 -8.82 3.21 -10.97
C MET A 105 -8.77 4.72 -10.88
N ASP A 106 -8.11 5.21 -9.85
CA ASP A 106 -7.86 6.62 -9.61
C ASP A 106 -6.39 6.95 -9.89
N LEU A 107 -6.15 8.03 -10.62
CA LEU A 107 -4.86 8.69 -10.73
C LEU A 107 -4.83 9.84 -9.73
N GLY A 108 -4.29 9.59 -8.55
CA GLY A 108 -4.16 10.57 -7.49
C GLY A 108 -2.76 11.14 -7.40
N THR A 109 -2.61 12.34 -6.88
CA THR A 109 -1.34 13.05 -6.82
C THR A 109 -0.84 13.22 -5.38
N LYS A 110 0.46 13.47 -5.23
CA LYS A 110 1.10 13.85 -3.97
C LYS A 110 2.19 14.88 -4.26
N GLY A 111 2.12 16.04 -3.60
CA GLY A 111 3.02 17.15 -3.85
C GLY A 111 2.57 18.12 -4.94
N SER A 112 1.33 18.03 -5.40
CA SER A 112 0.80 18.78 -6.54
C SER A 112 0.33 20.20 -6.24
N GLY A 113 0.34 20.64 -4.99
CA GLY A 113 -0.05 21.98 -4.59
C GLY A 113 -0.84 22.02 -3.29
N THR A 114 -1.18 23.24 -2.90
CA THR A 114 -2.06 23.51 -1.76
C THR A 114 -3.52 23.32 -2.17
N THR A 115 -4.32 22.91 -1.20
CA THR A 115 -5.77 22.75 -1.29
C THR A 115 -6.41 23.43 -0.09
N PRO A 116 -7.74 23.51 0.03
CA PRO A 116 -8.41 23.99 1.24
C PRO A 116 -8.03 23.20 2.53
N TRP A 117 -7.48 21.97 2.36
CA TRP A 117 -7.12 21.04 3.43
C TRP A 117 -5.63 21.02 3.77
N SER A 118 -4.83 21.88 3.18
CA SER A 118 -3.37 21.94 3.42
C SER A 118 -3.00 22.43 4.82
N ARG A 119 -3.95 23.05 5.53
CA ARG A 119 -3.70 23.66 6.85
C ARG A 119 -2.54 24.67 6.75
N MET A 120 -1.44 24.43 7.47
CA MET A 120 -0.22 25.24 7.39
C MET A 120 0.84 24.65 6.43
N GLY A 121 0.52 23.56 5.73
CA GLY A 121 1.44 22.89 4.80
C GLY A 121 1.57 23.63 3.47
N ASP A 122 2.71 23.44 2.80
CA ASP A 122 3.01 24.03 1.49
C ASP A 122 2.46 23.21 0.29
N GLY A 123 1.83 22.08 0.56
CA GLY A 123 1.29 21.21 -0.48
C GLY A 123 2.36 20.50 -1.32
N ARG A 124 3.61 20.40 -0.85
CA ARG A 124 4.74 19.86 -1.59
C ARG A 124 5.21 18.51 -1.06
N LEU A 125 5.89 17.77 -1.94
CA LEU A 125 6.58 16.52 -1.65
C LEU A 125 8.07 16.69 -1.97
N THR A 126 8.95 16.18 -1.10
CA THR A 126 10.37 16.12 -1.41
C THR A 126 10.68 15.03 -2.43
N LEU A 127 11.70 15.22 -3.25
CA LEU A 127 12.12 14.20 -4.22
C LEU A 127 12.53 12.90 -3.51
N LYS A 128 13.16 12.99 -2.32
CA LYS A 128 13.46 11.83 -1.48
C LYS A 128 12.19 11.07 -1.08
N GLY A 129 11.16 11.81 -0.66
CA GLY A 129 9.86 11.22 -0.33
C GLY A 129 9.23 10.49 -1.52
N ALA A 130 9.34 11.06 -2.73
CA ALA A 130 8.86 10.42 -3.95
C ALA A 130 9.65 9.15 -4.32
N VAL A 131 10.98 9.17 -4.21
CA VAL A 131 11.84 7.98 -4.41
C VAL A 131 11.49 6.88 -3.41
N ARG A 132 11.26 7.23 -2.15
CA ARG A 132 10.81 6.27 -1.14
C ARG A 132 9.46 5.64 -1.50
N GLU A 133 8.53 6.40 -2.06
CA GLU A 133 7.24 5.84 -2.52
C GLU A 133 7.39 4.89 -3.72
N ILE A 134 8.30 5.18 -4.67
CA ILE A 134 8.64 4.23 -5.75
C ILE A 134 9.11 2.90 -5.15
N LEU A 135 10.09 2.95 -4.24
CA LEU A 135 10.67 1.76 -3.63
C LEU A 135 9.65 0.94 -2.84
N ALA A 136 8.80 1.61 -2.07
CA ALA A 136 7.74 0.94 -1.31
C ALA A 136 6.76 0.21 -2.23
N THR A 137 6.22 0.89 -3.24
CA THR A 137 5.19 0.32 -4.12
C THR A 137 5.74 -0.83 -4.98
N GLU A 138 6.95 -0.70 -5.53
CA GLU A 138 7.59 -1.77 -6.32
C GLU A 138 7.90 -3.00 -5.45
N MET A 139 8.44 -2.80 -4.23
CA MET A 139 8.77 -3.91 -3.34
C MET A 139 7.52 -4.63 -2.82
N LEU A 140 6.49 -3.88 -2.43
CA LEU A 140 5.24 -4.45 -1.94
C LEU A 140 4.51 -5.22 -3.03
N GLU A 141 4.43 -4.69 -4.25
CA GLU A 141 3.85 -5.41 -5.40
C GLU A 141 4.59 -6.72 -5.66
N ALA A 142 5.94 -6.70 -5.66
CA ALA A 142 6.77 -7.88 -5.87
C ALA A 142 6.61 -8.95 -4.78
N LEU A 143 6.29 -8.55 -3.55
CA LEU A 143 5.99 -9.44 -2.41
C LEU A 143 4.51 -9.85 -2.33
N GLY A 144 3.69 -9.50 -3.33
CA GLY A 144 2.29 -9.92 -3.42
C GLY A 144 1.33 -9.12 -2.53
N VAL A 145 1.75 -7.95 -2.03
CA VAL A 145 0.86 -7.04 -1.28
C VAL A 145 -0.02 -6.29 -2.28
N ALA A 146 -1.33 -6.24 -2.00
CA ALA A 146 -2.24 -5.38 -2.73
C ALA A 146 -1.92 -3.91 -2.42
N THR A 147 -1.26 -3.22 -3.35
CA THR A 147 -0.72 -1.88 -3.16
C THR A 147 -1.03 -0.96 -4.33
N SER A 148 -1.19 0.33 -4.05
CA SER A 148 -1.13 1.37 -5.08
C SER A 148 0.20 1.31 -5.82
N ARG A 149 0.23 1.78 -7.07
CA ARG A 149 1.46 1.84 -7.86
C ARG A 149 1.90 3.28 -8.02
N THR A 150 3.17 3.56 -7.79
CA THR A 150 3.74 4.82 -8.26
C THR A 150 3.69 4.83 -9.79
N PHE A 151 2.88 5.73 -10.35
CA PHE A 151 2.66 5.85 -11.78
C PHE A 151 3.78 6.66 -12.44
N ASN A 152 4.10 7.81 -11.83
CA ASN A 152 5.27 8.59 -12.19
C ASN A 152 5.80 9.43 -11.03
N VAL A 153 7.04 9.92 -11.20
CA VAL A 153 7.64 10.99 -10.40
C VAL A 153 8.23 12.04 -11.34
N ILE A 154 7.81 13.27 -11.15
CA ILE A 154 8.29 14.44 -11.90
C ILE A 154 8.90 15.43 -10.91
N GLU A 155 10.17 15.77 -11.11
CA GLU A 155 10.85 16.78 -10.32
C GLU A 155 10.40 18.16 -10.77
N THR A 156 10.08 19.05 -9.80
CA THR A 156 9.41 20.32 -10.07
C THR A 156 10.35 21.51 -10.20
N GLY A 157 11.65 21.34 -9.93
CA GLY A 157 12.65 22.40 -9.92
C GLY A 157 12.60 23.32 -8.69
N GLU A 158 11.65 23.10 -7.80
CA GLU A 158 11.54 23.84 -6.55
C GLU A 158 12.55 23.33 -5.51
N LYS A 159 12.91 24.20 -4.56
CA LYS A 159 13.73 23.87 -3.39
C LYS A 159 12.94 24.09 -2.12
N LEU A 160 12.80 23.05 -1.33
CA LEU A 160 11.99 23.05 -0.11
C LEU A 160 12.87 23.15 1.14
N ILE A 161 12.33 23.78 2.17
CA ILE A 161 12.92 23.76 3.53
C ILE A 161 12.14 22.74 4.33
N ARG A 162 12.84 21.76 4.90
CA ARG A 162 12.31 20.70 5.76
C ARG A 162 13.14 20.60 7.03
N SER A 163 12.51 20.20 8.12
CA SER A 163 13.19 20.06 9.43
C SER A 163 13.76 18.65 9.64
N ASP A 164 13.32 17.68 8.87
CA ASP A 164 13.61 16.26 9.00
C ASP A 164 14.55 15.71 7.92
N GLU A 165 15.01 16.57 7.01
CA GLU A 165 16.01 16.22 5.99
C GLU A 165 16.93 17.42 5.65
N PRO A 166 18.14 17.18 5.09
CA PRO A 166 19.03 18.25 4.67
C PRO A 166 18.33 19.23 3.72
N SER A 167 18.39 20.51 4.06
CA SER A 167 17.68 21.58 3.33
C SER A 167 18.65 22.66 2.85
N PRO A 168 18.39 23.30 1.67
CA PRO A 168 17.20 23.13 0.84
C PRO A 168 17.20 21.79 0.07
N THR A 169 16.06 21.09 0.03
CA THR A 169 15.90 19.81 -0.66
C THR A 169 15.10 19.96 -1.95
N ARG A 170 15.30 19.04 -2.90
CA ARG A 170 14.62 18.99 -4.20
C ARG A 170 13.17 18.57 -4.02
N ALA A 171 12.26 19.15 -4.83
CA ALA A 171 10.83 18.86 -4.81
C ALA A 171 10.40 17.99 -5.99
N ALA A 172 9.34 17.21 -5.77
CA ALA A 172 8.70 16.42 -6.80
C ALA A 172 7.18 16.45 -6.66
N VAL A 173 6.50 16.12 -7.75
CA VAL A 173 5.13 15.65 -7.76
C VAL A 173 5.10 14.18 -8.16
N LEU A 174 4.32 13.40 -7.42
CA LEU A 174 4.10 11.99 -7.67
C LEU A 174 2.64 11.80 -8.10
N VAL A 175 2.44 10.97 -9.13
CA VAL A 175 1.13 10.42 -9.47
C VAL A 175 1.13 8.94 -9.08
N ARG A 176 0.08 8.50 -8.43
CA ARG A 176 -0.15 7.10 -8.09
C ARG A 176 -1.42 6.59 -8.74
N LEU A 177 -1.37 5.35 -9.20
CA LEU A 177 -2.51 4.58 -9.69
C LEU A 177 -2.97 3.67 -8.58
N ASN A 178 -4.22 3.79 -8.14
CA ASN A 178 -4.79 2.90 -7.15
C ASN A 178 -6.29 2.66 -7.36
N HIS A 179 -6.77 1.57 -6.77
CA HIS A 179 -8.17 1.19 -6.80
C HIS A 179 -8.93 2.04 -5.78
N SER A 180 -9.21 3.30 -6.19
CA SER A 180 -9.90 4.34 -5.44
C SER A 180 -9.07 5.08 -4.37
N HIS A 181 -9.52 6.29 -4.06
CA HIS A 181 -9.10 7.12 -2.93
C HIS A 181 -10.20 7.28 -1.87
N VAL A 182 -11.29 6.49 -1.95
CA VAL A 182 -12.30 6.44 -0.89
C VAL A 182 -11.74 5.74 0.33
N ARG A 183 -11.63 6.48 1.42
CA ARG A 183 -10.98 6.06 2.68
C ARG A 183 -12.03 5.83 3.76
N TYR A 184 -11.69 5.14 4.83
CA TYR A 184 -12.57 5.07 6.02
C TYR A 184 -12.90 6.47 6.53
N GLY A 185 -11.97 7.41 6.41
CA GLY A 185 -12.17 8.82 6.73
C GLY A 185 -13.25 9.52 5.92
N SER A 186 -13.55 9.10 4.71
CA SER A 186 -14.65 9.62 3.89
C SER A 186 -16.01 9.36 4.57
N PHE A 187 -16.21 8.15 5.10
CA PHE A 187 -17.40 7.78 5.87
C PHE A 187 -17.47 8.53 7.20
N GLN A 188 -16.34 8.65 7.90
CA GLN A 188 -16.26 9.37 9.18
C GLN A 188 -16.68 10.84 9.05
N ARG A 189 -16.28 11.50 7.94
CA ARG A 189 -16.69 12.86 7.67
C ARG A 189 -18.20 12.99 7.53
N GLN A 190 -18.86 12.13 6.75
CA GLN A 190 -20.30 12.17 6.57
C GLN A 190 -21.03 11.93 7.90
N ALA A 191 -20.56 10.97 8.69
CA ALA A 191 -21.12 10.71 10.02
C ALA A 191 -20.96 11.92 10.98
N PHE A 192 -19.81 12.57 10.98
CA PHE A 192 -19.56 13.77 11.78
C PHE A 192 -20.56 14.90 11.46
N HIS A 193 -20.86 15.11 10.20
CA HIS A 193 -21.84 16.10 9.76
C HIS A 193 -23.29 15.60 9.81
N GLN A 194 -23.54 14.40 10.37
CA GLN A 194 -24.88 13.78 10.45
C GLN A 194 -25.56 13.63 9.07
N ASN A 195 -24.75 13.52 8.01
CA ASN A 195 -25.23 13.42 6.63
C ASN A 195 -25.58 11.98 6.25
N ARG A 196 -26.78 11.56 6.58
CA ARG A 196 -27.30 10.22 6.26
C ARG A 196 -27.34 9.95 4.75
N GLU A 197 -27.76 10.93 3.97
CA GLU A 197 -27.85 10.81 2.51
C GLU A 197 -26.46 10.64 1.90
N GLY A 198 -25.47 11.45 2.30
CA GLY A 198 -24.09 11.33 1.86
C GLY A 198 -23.48 9.97 2.22
N LEU A 199 -23.75 9.45 3.45
CA LEU A 199 -23.30 8.10 3.82
C LEU A 199 -23.91 7.02 2.94
N THR A 200 -25.22 7.09 2.65
CA THR A 200 -25.90 6.14 1.78
C THR A 200 -25.32 6.17 0.37
N LYS A 201 -25.15 7.37 -0.21
CA LYS A 201 -24.49 7.53 -1.52
C LYS A 201 -23.08 6.93 -1.55
N LEU A 202 -22.31 7.12 -0.48
CA LEU A 202 -20.95 6.61 -0.40
C LEU A 202 -20.92 5.07 -0.30
N VAL A 203 -21.87 4.47 0.40
CA VAL A 203 -22.07 3.01 0.45
C VAL A 203 -22.43 2.48 -0.93
N ASP A 204 -23.42 3.08 -1.58
CA ASP A 204 -23.90 2.66 -2.91
C ASP A 204 -22.79 2.81 -3.97
N TYR A 205 -22.06 3.93 -3.97
CA TYR A 205 -20.91 4.15 -4.83
C TYR A 205 -19.83 3.09 -4.62
N SER A 206 -19.48 2.80 -3.35
CA SER A 206 -18.45 1.82 -3.02
C SER A 206 -18.83 0.41 -3.48
N LEU A 207 -20.09 0.01 -3.30
CA LEU A 207 -20.58 -1.30 -3.75
C LEU A 207 -20.64 -1.38 -5.27
N THR A 208 -21.11 -0.31 -5.94
CA THR A 208 -21.29 -0.31 -7.39
C THR A 208 -19.96 -0.31 -8.14
N HIS A 209 -19.00 0.52 -7.71
CA HIS A 209 -17.79 0.80 -8.48
C HIS A 209 -16.52 0.16 -7.92
N LEU A 210 -16.47 -0.11 -6.60
CA LEU A 210 -15.26 -0.55 -5.92
C LEU A 210 -15.35 -1.99 -5.38
N ALA A 211 -16.57 -2.47 -5.12
CA ALA A 211 -16.79 -3.80 -4.57
C ALA A 211 -18.06 -4.45 -5.18
N PRO A 212 -18.16 -4.57 -6.52
CA PRO A 212 -19.39 -5.06 -7.18
C PRO A 212 -19.75 -6.50 -6.79
N ASP A 213 -18.78 -7.29 -6.36
CA ASP A 213 -18.98 -8.69 -5.92
C ASP A 213 -19.30 -8.81 -4.43
N ALA A 214 -19.37 -7.70 -3.70
CA ALA A 214 -19.68 -7.72 -2.27
C ALA A 214 -21.15 -8.11 -2.07
N THR A 215 -21.38 -9.07 -1.18
CA THR A 215 -22.72 -9.59 -0.88
C THR A 215 -22.97 -9.57 0.63
N GLY A 216 -24.21 -9.35 1.02
CA GLY A 216 -24.62 -9.33 2.43
C GLY A 216 -26.13 -9.18 2.58
N PRO A 217 -26.66 -9.29 3.82
CA PRO A 217 -28.08 -9.13 4.10
C PRO A 217 -28.60 -7.70 3.82
N THR A 218 -27.74 -6.70 3.95
CA THR A 218 -28.00 -5.30 3.59
C THR A 218 -26.79 -4.71 2.87
N PRO A 219 -26.94 -3.60 2.13
CA PRO A 219 -25.80 -2.93 1.48
C PRO A 219 -24.68 -2.55 2.46
N VAL A 220 -25.05 -2.04 3.64
CA VAL A 220 -24.06 -1.66 4.67
C VAL A 220 -23.32 -2.88 5.20
N ALA A 221 -24.00 -3.97 5.50
CA ALA A 221 -23.37 -5.22 5.94
C ALA A 221 -22.43 -5.80 4.87
N ALA A 222 -22.82 -5.73 3.58
CA ALA A 222 -21.98 -6.14 2.45
C ALA A 222 -20.69 -5.31 2.37
N LEU A 223 -20.78 -3.99 2.51
CA LEU A 223 -19.62 -3.10 2.50
C LEU A 223 -18.70 -3.36 3.70
N VAL A 224 -19.25 -3.54 4.90
CA VAL A 224 -18.46 -3.84 6.10
C VAL A 224 -17.74 -5.19 5.96
N ASP A 225 -18.42 -6.22 5.45
CA ASP A 225 -17.81 -7.52 5.17
C ASP A 225 -16.66 -7.42 4.16
N HIS A 226 -16.83 -6.63 3.10
CA HIS A 226 -15.78 -6.33 2.13
C HIS A 226 -14.58 -5.63 2.79
N ALA A 227 -14.83 -4.59 3.60
CA ALA A 227 -13.77 -3.87 4.32
C ALA A 227 -13.02 -4.78 5.30
N VAL A 228 -13.74 -5.68 6.01
CA VAL A 228 -13.13 -6.68 6.92
C VAL A 228 -12.21 -7.63 6.17
N LYS A 229 -12.66 -8.15 5.01
CA LYS A 229 -11.81 -9.00 4.14
C LYS A 229 -10.56 -8.26 3.67
N GLY A 230 -10.73 -7.02 3.20
CA GLY A 230 -9.63 -6.18 2.73
C GLY A 230 -8.61 -5.88 3.82
N ALA A 231 -9.05 -5.47 5.01
CA ALA A 231 -8.17 -5.17 6.14
C ALA A 231 -7.44 -6.41 6.67
N ALA A 232 -8.12 -7.57 6.74
CA ALA A 232 -7.52 -8.83 7.16
C ALA A 232 -6.40 -9.27 6.19
N ARG A 233 -6.66 -9.19 4.88
CA ARG A 233 -5.68 -9.46 3.83
C ARG A 233 -4.50 -8.52 3.91
N MET A 234 -4.72 -7.20 4.02
CA MET A 234 -3.67 -6.19 4.10
C MET A 234 -2.77 -6.41 5.31
N ALA A 235 -3.34 -6.65 6.51
CA ALA A 235 -2.56 -6.97 7.71
C ALA A 235 -1.68 -8.22 7.52
N ALA A 236 -2.25 -9.28 6.96
CA ALA A 236 -1.55 -10.54 6.71
C ALA A 236 -0.40 -10.37 5.70
N GLN A 237 -0.65 -9.64 4.61
CA GLN A 237 0.36 -9.35 3.59
C GLN A 237 1.49 -8.49 4.14
N TYR A 238 1.22 -7.50 5.00
CA TYR A 238 2.27 -6.73 5.69
C TYR A 238 3.14 -7.62 6.58
N MET A 239 2.51 -8.51 7.35
CA MET A 239 3.26 -9.45 8.18
C MET A 239 4.13 -10.37 7.33
N ALA A 240 3.57 -11.00 6.31
CA ALA A 240 4.34 -11.87 5.41
C ALA A 240 5.46 -11.13 4.68
N ALA A 241 5.26 -9.87 4.30
CA ALA A 241 6.27 -9.03 3.64
C ALA A 241 7.37 -8.52 4.59
N GLY A 242 7.20 -8.63 5.91
CA GLY A 242 8.09 -7.96 6.87
C GLY A 242 7.93 -6.43 6.87
N PHE A 243 6.79 -5.92 6.38
CA PHE A 243 6.56 -4.50 6.14
C PHE A 243 5.88 -3.81 7.31
N VAL A 244 6.34 -2.62 7.64
CA VAL A 244 5.72 -1.71 8.63
C VAL A 244 5.34 -0.41 7.94
N HIS A 245 4.03 -0.15 7.85
CA HIS A 245 3.51 1.07 7.25
C HIS A 245 3.86 2.32 8.08
N GLY A 246 3.83 2.20 9.39
CA GLY A 246 4.21 3.23 10.36
C GLY A 246 3.13 4.26 10.68
N VAL A 247 2.08 4.40 9.86
CA VAL A 247 0.96 5.35 10.12
C VAL A 247 -0.35 4.75 9.59
N LEU A 248 -0.94 3.82 10.35
CA LEU A 248 -2.22 3.17 10.00
C LEU A 248 -3.41 3.93 10.59
N ASN A 249 -3.48 5.23 10.31
CA ASN A 249 -4.63 6.07 10.62
C ASN A 249 -5.84 5.72 9.76
N THR A 250 -7.06 6.07 10.16
CA THR A 250 -8.27 5.79 9.36
C THR A 250 -8.31 6.53 8.03
N ASP A 251 -7.61 7.64 7.90
CA ASP A 251 -7.42 8.38 6.65
C ASP A 251 -6.39 7.72 5.70
N ASN A 252 -5.65 6.71 6.17
CA ASN A 252 -4.70 5.93 5.38
C ASN A 252 -5.20 4.52 5.07
N ILE A 253 -6.48 4.23 5.28
CA ILE A 253 -7.09 2.94 4.96
C ILE A 253 -8.12 3.11 3.84
N ASN A 254 -7.83 2.52 2.69
CA ASN A 254 -8.73 2.48 1.55
C ASN A 254 -9.88 1.50 1.79
N ILE A 255 -11.09 1.84 1.34
CA ILE A 255 -12.25 0.96 1.45
C ILE A 255 -12.09 -0.35 0.68
N THR A 256 -11.26 -0.38 -0.36
CA THR A 256 -10.94 -1.58 -1.15
C THR A 256 -9.95 -2.53 -0.48
N GLY A 257 -9.31 -2.09 0.62
CA GLY A 257 -8.23 -2.83 1.27
C GLY A 257 -6.92 -2.84 0.47
N GLU A 258 -6.75 -1.93 -0.49
CA GLU A 258 -5.48 -1.66 -1.14
C GLU A 258 -4.63 -0.74 -0.27
N SER A 259 -3.38 -1.10 -0.06
CA SER A 259 -2.40 -0.31 0.69
C SER A 259 -1.94 0.91 -0.11
N PHE A 260 -1.76 2.05 0.54
CA PHE A 260 -1.30 3.28 -0.10
C PHE A 260 -0.76 4.30 0.92
N ASP A 261 -0.26 5.44 0.41
CA ASP A 261 0.19 6.62 1.18
C ASP A 261 1.39 6.35 2.10
N TYR A 262 2.47 5.89 1.50
CA TYR A 262 3.68 5.48 2.20
C TYR A 262 4.51 6.69 2.68
N GLY A 263 4.53 6.90 4.00
CA GLY A 263 5.32 7.93 4.68
C GLY A 263 6.59 7.34 5.33
N PRO A 264 6.56 7.08 6.64
CA PRO A 264 7.74 6.62 7.40
C PRO A 264 8.00 5.11 7.29
N TRP A 265 7.45 4.42 6.32
CA TRP A 265 7.51 2.97 6.17
C TRP A 265 8.94 2.40 6.30
N ARG A 266 9.02 1.14 6.75
CA ARG A 266 10.24 0.33 6.79
C ARG A 266 9.94 -1.15 6.57
N PHE A 267 10.93 -1.90 6.10
CA PHE A 267 10.97 -3.36 6.23
C PHE A 267 11.74 -3.71 7.50
N ALA A 268 11.23 -4.66 8.26
CA ALA A 268 11.80 -5.09 9.53
C ALA A 268 13.04 -5.97 9.27
N PRO A 269 14.18 -5.69 9.89
CA PRO A 269 15.39 -6.49 9.69
C PRO A 269 15.32 -7.85 10.38
N ALA A 270 14.37 -8.04 11.29
CA ALA A 270 14.08 -9.28 11.99
C ALA A 270 12.59 -9.36 12.31
N TRP A 271 12.10 -10.54 12.68
CA TRP A 271 10.71 -10.73 13.10
C TRP A 271 10.51 -10.22 14.54
N ASP A 272 10.56 -8.91 14.70
CA ASP A 272 10.37 -8.21 15.97
C ASP A 272 9.01 -7.53 16.02
N ALA A 273 8.11 -8.03 16.85
CA ALA A 273 6.76 -7.48 17.02
C ALA A 273 6.75 -6.02 17.50
N GLY A 274 7.82 -5.57 18.18
CA GLY A 274 7.98 -4.21 18.68
C GLY A 274 8.60 -3.23 17.68
N PHE A 275 9.07 -3.70 16.52
CA PHE A 275 9.72 -2.84 15.53
C PHE A 275 8.77 -1.78 14.96
N THR A 276 9.19 -0.50 14.98
CA THR A 276 8.42 0.66 14.47
C THR A 276 9.11 1.31 13.27
N ALA A 277 8.32 1.79 12.33
CA ALA A 277 8.83 2.56 11.19
C ALA A 277 8.90 4.07 11.48
N ALA A 278 7.92 4.62 12.18
CA ALA A 278 7.83 6.04 12.49
C ALA A 278 8.59 6.38 13.78
N TYR A 279 9.55 7.29 13.71
CA TYR A 279 10.33 7.71 14.87
C TYR A 279 9.48 8.39 15.96
N PHE A 280 8.32 8.90 15.60
CA PHE A 280 7.36 9.54 16.50
C PHE A 280 6.30 8.59 17.08
N ASP A 281 6.30 7.32 16.69
CA ASP A 281 5.44 6.29 17.30
C ASP A 281 6.09 5.70 18.55
N HIS A 282 6.22 6.53 19.59
CA HIS A 282 6.86 6.13 20.84
C HIS A 282 6.10 5.06 21.61
N SER A 283 4.81 4.88 21.33
CA SER A 283 3.97 3.86 21.98
C SER A 283 3.95 2.54 21.24
N GLY A 284 4.54 2.49 20.05
CA GLY A 284 4.48 1.32 19.16
C GLY A 284 3.04 1.01 18.70
N LEU A 285 2.19 2.03 18.56
CA LEU A 285 0.80 1.85 18.16
C LEU A 285 0.69 1.12 16.82
N TYR A 286 1.60 1.42 15.90
CA TYR A 286 1.68 0.85 14.56
C TYR A 286 2.93 -0.03 14.38
N ALA A 287 3.45 -0.60 15.49
CA ALA A 287 4.55 -1.55 15.43
C ALA A 287 4.21 -2.78 14.59
N PHE A 288 5.21 -3.46 14.05
CA PHE A 288 5.09 -4.62 13.16
C PHE A 288 4.04 -5.64 13.64
N GLY A 289 4.15 -6.13 14.87
CA GLY A 289 3.21 -7.11 15.42
C GLY A 289 1.84 -6.54 15.79
N ARG A 290 1.64 -5.22 15.76
CA ARG A 290 0.39 -4.56 16.15
C ARG A 290 -0.44 -4.03 14.99
N GLN A 291 0.02 -4.20 13.76
CA GLN A 291 -0.68 -3.69 12.57
C GLN A 291 -2.08 -4.31 12.41
N ALA A 292 -2.22 -5.61 12.70
CA ALA A 292 -3.54 -6.27 12.67
C ALA A 292 -4.52 -5.70 13.71
N GLU A 293 -4.05 -5.41 14.93
CA GLU A 293 -4.84 -4.73 15.98
C GLU A 293 -5.25 -3.32 15.54
N ALA A 294 -4.32 -2.57 14.94
CA ALA A 294 -4.60 -1.22 14.45
C ALA A 294 -5.68 -1.21 13.36
N LEU A 295 -5.61 -2.15 12.41
CA LEU A 295 -6.61 -2.29 11.35
C LEU A 295 -7.97 -2.74 11.88
N GLN A 296 -8.00 -3.65 12.87
CA GLN A 296 -9.25 -4.02 13.55
C GLN A 296 -9.89 -2.81 14.23
N TRP A 297 -9.09 -2.01 14.91
CA TRP A 297 -9.58 -0.77 15.53
C TRP A 297 -10.15 0.18 14.49
N ASN A 298 -9.49 0.35 13.32
CA ASN A 298 -9.97 1.18 12.24
C ASN A 298 -11.31 0.68 11.65
N LEU A 299 -11.50 -0.64 11.57
CA LEU A 299 -12.78 -1.23 11.17
C LEU A 299 -13.91 -0.87 12.14
N TYR A 300 -13.64 -0.85 13.45
CA TYR A 300 -14.63 -0.39 14.43
C TYR A 300 -14.95 1.10 14.26
N GLN A 301 -13.99 1.93 13.85
CA GLN A 301 -14.24 3.34 13.55
C GLN A 301 -15.10 3.51 12.29
N LEU A 302 -14.88 2.70 11.25
CA LEU A 302 -15.77 2.63 10.08
C LEU A 302 -17.17 2.19 10.48
N GLY A 303 -17.30 1.11 11.25
CA GLY A 303 -18.59 0.64 11.77
C GLY A 303 -19.29 1.72 12.61
N SER A 304 -18.57 2.44 13.45
CA SER A 304 -19.12 3.56 14.24
C SER A 304 -19.70 4.66 13.36
N ALA A 305 -19.03 5.01 12.25
CA ALA A 305 -19.55 5.99 11.30
C ALA A 305 -20.83 5.48 10.60
N LEU A 306 -20.89 4.21 10.23
CA LEU A 306 -22.02 3.62 9.54
C LEU A 306 -23.26 3.41 10.44
N ARG A 307 -23.12 3.46 11.77
CA ARG A 307 -24.27 3.42 12.70
C ARG A 307 -25.31 4.53 12.47
N LEU A 308 -24.93 5.57 11.76
CA LEU A 308 -25.89 6.62 11.41
C LEU A 308 -26.99 6.10 10.44
N ILE A 309 -26.68 5.08 9.64
CA ILE A 309 -27.58 4.54 8.59
C ILE A 309 -27.89 3.04 8.72
N ALA A 310 -27.30 2.35 9.67
CA ALA A 310 -27.49 0.91 9.91
C ALA A 310 -27.61 0.59 11.40
N GLU A 311 -28.30 -0.51 11.70
CA GLU A 311 -28.43 -1.02 13.06
C GLU A 311 -27.15 -1.70 13.52
N THR A 312 -26.93 -1.72 14.82
CA THR A 312 -25.69 -2.30 15.42
C THR A 312 -25.49 -3.77 15.05
N ASP A 313 -26.57 -4.57 15.00
CA ASP A 313 -26.50 -6.00 14.71
C ASP A 313 -26.07 -6.28 13.26
N GLU A 314 -26.41 -5.38 12.31
CA GLU A 314 -25.96 -5.48 10.92
C GLU A 314 -24.44 -5.32 10.77
N LEU A 315 -23.83 -4.49 11.62
CA LEU A 315 -22.41 -4.18 11.59
C LEU A 315 -21.59 -5.21 12.38
N LYS A 316 -22.15 -5.70 13.51
CA LYS A 316 -21.45 -6.54 14.46
C LYS A 316 -21.02 -7.89 13.85
N GLY A 317 -21.93 -8.55 13.13
CA GLY A 317 -21.64 -9.85 12.52
C GLY A 317 -20.38 -9.86 11.65
N PRO A 318 -20.28 -9.02 10.61
CA PRO A 318 -19.07 -8.93 9.80
C PRO A 318 -17.82 -8.54 10.59
N LEU A 319 -17.89 -7.55 11.50
CA LEU A 319 -16.74 -7.07 12.28
C LEU A 319 -16.14 -8.16 13.18
N GLU A 320 -16.98 -9.00 13.79
CA GLU A 320 -16.53 -10.10 14.66
C GLU A 320 -15.79 -11.21 13.91
N THR A 321 -15.92 -11.28 12.57
CA THR A 321 -15.18 -12.25 11.74
C THR A 321 -13.71 -11.88 11.52
N TYR A 322 -13.30 -10.64 11.80
CA TYR A 322 -11.96 -10.17 11.50
C TYR A 322 -10.82 -11.06 12.03
N PRO A 323 -10.80 -11.49 13.31
CA PRO A 323 -9.70 -12.31 13.82
C PRO A 323 -9.56 -13.66 13.11
N LEU A 324 -10.68 -14.29 12.75
CA LEU A 324 -10.66 -15.55 12.00
C LEU A 324 -10.16 -15.33 10.57
N ARG A 325 -10.65 -14.28 9.90
CA ARG A 325 -10.22 -13.92 8.53
C ARG A 325 -8.74 -13.53 8.48
N TYR A 326 -8.26 -12.82 9.50
CA TYR A 326 -6.85 -12.44 9.58
C TYR A 326 -5.96 -13.69 9.71
N ARG A 327 -6.29 -14.66 10.56
CA ARG A 327 -5.53 -15.91 10.69
C ARG A 327 -5.47 -16.70 9.39
N ALA A 328 -6.61 -16.85 8.72
CA ALA A 328 -6.66 -17.52 7.42
C ALA A 328 -5.81 -16.78 6.36
N ALA A 329 -5.95 -15.45 6.28
CA ALA A 329 -5.18 -14.62 5.36
C ALA A 329 -3.67 -14.64 5.69
N LEU A 330 -3.28 -14.73 6.97
CA LEU A 330 -1.89 -14.83 7.38
C LEU A 330 -1.27 -16.15 6.90
N SER A 331 -1.99 -17.26 7.04
CA SER A 331 -1.57 -18.54 6.51
C SER A 331 -1.42 -18.48 4.98
N ASP A 332 -2.38 -17.87 4.28
CA ASP A 332 -2.31 -17.67 2.83
C ASP A 332 -1.07 -16.86 2.43
N ALA A 333 -0.81 -15.74 3.11
CA ALA A 333 0.28 -14.84 2.76
C ALA A 333 1.66 -15.45 3.07
N VAL A 334 1.83 -16.05 4.24
CA VAL A 334 3.12 -16.65 4.67
C VAL A 334 3.46 -17.87 3.83
N LEU A 335 2.51 -18.80 3.65
CA LEU A 335 2.75 -20.01 2.88
C LEU A 335 2.86 -19.71 1.37
N GLY A 336 2.14 -18.71 0.87
CA GLY A 336 2.31 -18.19 -0.49
C GLY A 336 3.69 -17.60 -0.71
N ARG A 337 4.21 -16.81 0.24
CA ARG A 337 5.58 -16.29 0.19
C ARG A 337 6.62 -17.41 0.26
N LEU A 338 6.37 -18.45 1.04
CA LEU A 338 7.24 -19.63 1.11
C LEU A 338 7.14 -20.51 -0.15
N GLY A 339 6.04 -20.41 -0.92
CA GLY A 339 5.81 -21.16 -2.15
C GLY A 339 5.60 -22.66 -1.91
N VAL A 340 4.86 -23.00 -0.86
CA VAL A 340 4.59 -24.39 -0.47
C VAL A 340 3.11 -24.75 -0.67
N ARG A 341 2.80 -26.05 -0.71
CA ARG A 341 1.40 -26.49 -0.80
C ARG A 341 0.63 -26.21 0.49
N ARG A 342 -0.68 -26.18 0.38
CA ARG A 342 -1.61 -26.09 1.51
C ARG A 342 -2.09 -27.49 1.89
N LEU A 343 -2.15 -27.78 3.20
CA LEU A 343 -2.65 -29.07 3.70
C LEU A 343 -4.04 -28.95 4.32
N GLY A 344 -4.36 -27.76 4.84
CA GLY A 344 -5.64 -27.45 5.44
C GLY A 344 -5.48 -26.38 6.52
N PRO A 345 -6.59 -25.74 6.95
CA PRO A 345 -6.50 -24.57 7.86
C PRO A 345 -5.72 -24.85 9.15
N SER A 346 -5.90 -26.03 9.76
CA SER A 346 -5.23 -26.37 11.04
C SER A 346 -3.74 -26.63 10.85
N GLU A 347 -3.36 -27.42 9.84
CA GLU A 347 -1.98 -27.76 9.54
C GLU A 347 -1.20 -26.54 9.09
N ASP A 348 -1.84 -25.69 8.26
CA ASP A 348 -1.27 -24.44 7.75
C ASP A 348 -0.98 -23.45 8.89
N GLU A 349 -1.91 -23.29 9.84
CA GLU A 349 -1.74 -22.43 11.02
C GLU A 349 -0.58 -22.92 11.91
N VAL A 350 -0.46 -24.23 12.13
CA VAL A 350 0.64 -24.83 12.90
C VAL A 350 2.00 -24.57 12.25
N LEU A 351 2.13 -24.70 10.92
CA LEU A 351 3.38 -24.37 10.22
C LEU A 351 3.71 -22.87 10.34
N VAL A 352 2.72 -21.97 10.17
CA VAL A 352 2.92 -20.53 10.32
C VAL A 352 3.40 -20.16 11.72
N GLU A 353 2.80 -20.75 12.77
CA GLU A 353 3.24 -20.55 14.14
C GLU A 353 4.68 -21.04 14.38
N ALA A 354 5.05 -22.19 13.80
CA ALA A 354 6.42 -22.70 13.86
C ALA A 354 7.43 -21.77 13.17
N ILE A 355 7.06 -21.19 12.01
CA ILE A 355 7.88 -20.19 11.32
C ILE A 355 8.06 -18.95 12.19
N GLN A 356 6.99 -18.38 12.72
CA GLN A 356 7.04 -17.19 13.56
C GLN A 356 7.90 -17.43 14.81
N LYS A 357 7.72 -18.56 15.49
CA LYS A 357 8.52 -18.97 16.64
C LYS A 357 10.01 -19.04 16.32
N ALA A 358 10.36 -19.65 15.18
CA ALA A 358 11.74 -19.75 14.72
C ALA A 358 12.37 -18.39 14.44
N LEU A 359 11.67 -17.53 13.68
CA LEU A 359 12.15 -16.20 13.33
C LEU A 359 12.32 -15.28 14.55
N VAL A 360 11.38 -15.35 15.51
CA VAL A 360 11.49 -14.61 16.78
C VAL A 360 12.68 -15.10 17.60
N ALA A 361 12.86 -16.42 17.73
CA ALA A 361 13.93 -17.00 18.54
C ALA A 361 15.33 -16.72 17.99
N THR A 362 15.47 -16.67 16.66
CA THR A 362 16.78 -16.52 15.99
C THR A 362 17.09 -15.11 15.57
N GLN A 363 16.10 -14.21 15.56
CA GLN A 363 16.22 -12.85 15.00
C GLN A 363 16.75 -12.84 13.56
N MET A 364 16.48 -13.93 12.81
CA MET A 364 16.88 -14.06 11.41
C MET A 364 16.13 -13.06 10.55
N ASP A 365 16.81 -12.54 9.53
CA ASP A 365 16.20 -11.75 8.47
C ASP A 365 15.09 -12.55 7.77
N PRO A 366 13.83 -12.06 7.77
CA PRO A 366 12.71 -12.75 7.12
C PRO A 366 12.91 -12.96 5.63
N ASP A 367 13.47 -11.97 4.90
CA ASP A 367 13.73 -12.09 3.46
C ASP A 367 14.68 -13.25 3.19
N ARG A 368 15.72 -13.38 4.02
CA ARG A 368 16.67 -14.49 3.93
C ARG A 368 16.01 -15.84 4.20
N PHE A 369 15.18 -15.94 5.24
CA PHE A 369 14.46 -17.16 5.56
C PHE A 369 13.57 -17.64 4.39
N PHE A 370 12.70 -16.76 3.87
CA PHE A 370 11.80 -17.11 2.77
C PHE A 370 12.55 -17.45 1.48
N PHE A 371 13.69 -16.80 1.24
CA PHE A 371 14.55 -17.09 0.11
C PHE A 371 15.23 -18.47 0.22
N ASP A 372 15.74 -18.81 1.40
CA ASP A 372 16.44 -20.06 1.64
C ASP A 372 15.50 -21.29 1.62
N TRP A 373 14.23 -21.10 1.97
CA TRP A 373 13.24 -22.18 2.09
C TRP A 373 12.14 -22.14 1.03
N ARG A 374 12.31 -21.37 -0.03
CA ARG A 374 11.31 -21.30 -1.12
C ARG A 374 11.05 -22.69 -1.68
N GLY A 375 9.75 -23.07 -1.76
CA GLY A 375 9.30 -24.38 -2.20
C GLY A 375 9.38 -25.48 -1.13
N GLY A 376 9.72 -25.14 0.11
CA GLY A 376 9.82 -26.06 1.25
C GLY A 376 11.09 -26.90 1.26
N VAL A 377 12.06 -26.60 0.38
CA VAL A 377 13.34 -27.29 0.28
C VAL A 377 14.45 -26.28 0.51
N ARG A 378 15.29 -26.56 1.52
CA ARG A 378 16.39 -25.66 1.84
C ARG A 378 17.38 -25.59 0.68
N ARG A 379 17.72 -24.35 0.28
CA ARG A 379 18.75 -24.12 -0.72
C ARG A 379 20.15 -24.48 -0.18
N TRP A 380 21.05 -24.72 -1.10
CA TRP A 380 22.42 -25.15 -0.80
C TRP A 380 23.29 -24.03 -0.17
N ALA A 381 24.14 -24.42 0.82
CA ALA A 381 25.27 -23.66 1.34
C ALA A 381 24.97 -22.17 1.59
N SER A 382 23.96 -21.87 2.38
CA SER A 382 23.68 -20.53 2.83
C SER A 382 24.67 -20.11 3.89
N VAL A 383 25.07 -18.82 3.88
CA VAL A 383 25.87 -18.20 4.97
C VAL A 383 25.15 -18.26 6.31
N THR A 384 23.83 -18.47 6.31
CA THR A 384 22.96 -18.61 7.48
C THR A 384 22.77 -20.05 7.94
N ASP A 385 23.42 -21.03 7.32
CA ASP A 385 23.29 -22.45 7.69
C ASP A 385 23.46 -22.74 9.20
N PRO A 386 24.41 -22.11 9.92
CA PRO A 386 24.51 -22.31 11.37
C PRO A 386 23.26 -21.87 12.16
N GLN A 387 22.52 -20.85 11.67
CA GLN A 387 21.31 -20.35 12.34
C GLN A 387 20.17 -21.37 12.28
N TYR A 388 20.08 -22.19 11.24
CA TYR A 388 19.05 -23.25 11.12
C TYR A 388 19.30 -24.45 12.07
N SER A 389 20.43 -24.51 12.74
CA SER A 389 20.69 -25.48 13.80
C SER A 389 20.19 -25.03 15.18
N HIS A 390 19.63 -23.82 15.29
CA HIS A 390 19.08 -23.30 16.52
C HIS A 390 17.77 -24.06 16.87
N ASP A 391 17.57 -24.36 18.17
CA ASP A 391 16.40 -25.12 18.66
C ASP A 391 15.06 -24.49 18.26
N GLY A 392 15.02 -23.20 18.02
CA GLY A 392 13.84 -22.48 17.51
C GLY A 392 13.31 -23.02 16.19
N PHE A 393 14.15 -23.65 15.36
CA PHE A 393 13.74 -24.26 14.09
C PHE A 393 13.25 -25.70 14.19
N THR A 394 13.30 -26.34 15.39
CA THR A 394 12.97 -27.77 15.53
C THR A 394 11.57 -28.09 14.99
N ASP A 395 10.55 -27.32 15.40
CA ASP A 395 9.16 -27.55 14.98
C ASP A 395 8.98 -27.31 13.47
N PHE A 396 9.56 -26.23 12.95
CA PHE A 396 9.54 -25.92 11.52
C PHE A 396 10.18 -27.02 10.68
N LEU A 397 11.38 -27.49 11.07
CA LEU A 397 12.11 -28.53 10.32
C LEU A 397 11.37 -29.88 10.34
N ALA A 398 10.60 -30.16 11.41
CA ALA A 398 9.77 -31.34 11.47
C ALA A 398 8.53 -31.29 10.56
N LEU A 399 7.96 -30.09 10.35
CA LEU A 399 6.71 -29.91 9.62
C LEU A 399 6.93 -29.65 8.11
N ILE A 400 7.96 -28.87 7.73
CA ILE A 400 8.13 -28.38 6.37
C ILE A 400 8.20 -29.47 5.27
N PRO A 401 8.70 -30.70 5.52
CA PRO A 401 8.72 -31.75 4.49
C PRO A 401 7.34 -32.11 3.93
N ASP A 402 6.28 -32.04 4.76
CA ASP A 402 4.92 -32.37 4.33
C ASP A 402 4.34 -31.30 3.39
N PHE A 403 4.82 -30.08 3.51
CA PHE A 403 4.38 -28.91 2.72
C PHE A 403 5.23 -28.72 1.44
N ALA A 404 6.37 -29.35 1.32
CA ALA A 404 7.30 -29.12 0.23
C ALA A 404 6.70 -29.45 -1.13
N VAL A 405 7.00 -28.58 -2.12
CA VAL A 405 6.65 -28.76 -3.55
C VAL A 405 7.91 -28.98 -4.40
N GLY A 406 9.09 -28.72 -3.85
CA GLY A 406 10.37 -28.87 -4.53
C GLY A 406 11.09 -27.54 -4.75
N ALA A 407 12.33 -27.63 -5.25
CA ALA A 407 13.15 -26.45 -5.52
C ALA A 407 12.53 -25.59 -6.63
N PRO A 408 12.51 -24.26 -6.46
CA PRO A 408 11.96 -23.35 -7.47
C PRO A 408 12.87 -23.26 -8.69
N SER A 409 12.29 -23.03 -9.88
CA SER A 409 13.00 -23.08 -11.16
C SER A 409 13.50 -21.73 -11.68
N HIS A 410 12.96 -20.60 -11.20
CA HIS A 410 13.35 -19.28 -11.70
C HIS A 410 14.79 -18.92 -11.28
N ALA A 411 15.55 -18.29 -12.20
CA ALA A 411 16.97 -17.96 -11.99
C ALA A 411 17.25 -17.05 -10.78
N TYR A 412 16.29 -16.25 -10.34
CA TYR A 412 16.38 -15.45 -9.12
C TYR A 412 16.74 -16.31 -7.89
N TRP A 413 16.18 -17.50 -7.78
CA TRP A 413 16.41 -18.39 -6.64
C TRP A 413 17.84 -18.99 -6.59
N SER A 414 18.65 -18.74 -7.64
CA SER A 414 20.06 -19.10 -7.67
C SER A 414 21.01 -17.98 -7.24
N ASP A 415 20.49 -16.78 -6.95
CA ASP A 415 21.31 -15.66 -6.49
C ASP A 415 21.89 -15.95 -5.11
N GLU A 416 22.98 -15.27 -4.75
CA GLU A 416 23.65 -15.44 -3.43
C GLU A 416 22.81 -14.91 -2.27
N ALA A 417 22.00 -13.86 -2.51
CA ALA A 417 21.22 -13.18 -1.51
C ALA A 417 19.82 -12.78 -2.03
N PRO A 418 18.83 -12.66 -1.13
CA PRO A 418 17.52 -12.12 -1.49
C PRO A 418 17.61 -10.64 -1.89
N CYS A 419 16.65 -10.20 -2.68
CA CYS A 419 16.39 -8.79 -2.88
C CYS A 419 15.68 -8.24 -1.62
N THR A 420 16.30 -7.31 -0.92
CA THR A 420 15.80 -6.70 0.33
C THR A 420 15.39 -5.24 0.12
N MET A 421 14.88 -4.57 1.15
CA MET A 421 14.58 -3.13 1.13
C MET A 421 14.75 -2.54 2.54
N LEU A 422 15.84 -2.84 3.23
CA LEU A 422 16.13 -2.27 4.54
C LEU A 422 16.46 -0.78 4.43
N ILE A 423 16.26 -0.04 5.52
CA ILE A 423 16.40 1.42 5.51
C ILE A 423 17.79 1.90 5.04
N ASP A 424 18.85 1.21 5.43
CA ASP A 424 20.21 1.57 5.04
C ASP A 424 20.42 1.44 3.52
N GLU A 425 19.77 0.46 2.89
CA GLU A 425 19.77 0.30 1.44
C GLU A 425 18.98 1.42 0.76
N VAL A 426 17.83 1.82 1.33
CA VAL A 426 17.03 2.96 0.82
C VAL A 426 17.86 4.24 0.85
N GLU A 427 18.61 4.49 1.93
CA GLU A 427 19.49 5.65 2.04
C GLU A 427 20.67 5.56 1.06
N ALA A 428 21.25 4.38 0.87
CA ALA A 428 22.33 4.16 -0.11
C ALA A 428 21.86 4.36 -1.57
N LEU A 429 20.60 4.07 -1.88
CA LEU A 429 20.01 4.34 -3.19
C LEU A 429 19.72 5.83 -3.40
N TRP A 430 19.36 6.55 -2.34
CA TRP A 430 19.09 7.99 -2.40
C TRP A 430 20.39 8.83 -2.54
N ALA A 431 21.47 8.45 -1.86
CA ALA A 431 22.69 9.25 -1.81
C ALA A 431 23.26 9.65 -3.20
N PRO A 432 23.43 8.74 -4.19
CA PRO A 432 23.91 9.12 -5.53
C PRO A 432 22.95 10.05 -6.28
N ILE A 433 21.64 9.95 -6.06
CA ILE A 433 20.65 10.88 -6.63
C ILE A 433 20.82 12.28 -6.04
N ALA A 434 20.96 12.36 -4.72
CA ALA A 434 21.12 13.63 -4.00
C ALA A 434 22.41 14.35 -4.37
N GLU A 435 23.53 13.61 -4.46
CA GLU A 435 24.87 14.16 -4.63
C GLU A 435 25.25 14.44 -6.08
N ARG A 436 24.85 13.59 -7.01
CA ARG A 436 25.35 13.58 -8.39
C ARG A 436 24.28 13.46 -9.47
N ASP A 437 22.99 13.47 -9.07
CA ASP A 437 21.85 13.20 -9.96
C ASP A 437 21.98 11.84 -10.70
N ASP A 438 22.59 10.85 -10.04
CA ASP A 438 22.79 9.50 -10.57
C ASP A 438 21.63 8.58 -10.19
N TRP A 439 20.81 8.26 -11.16
CA TRP A 439 19.61 7.42 -11.02
C TRP A 439 19.87 5.94 -11.33
N ALA A 440 21.04 5.58 -11.85
CA ALA A 440 21.35 4.22 -12.28
C ALA A 440 21.20 3.17 -11.15
N PRO A 441 21.64 3.42 -9.90
CA PRO A 441 21.44 2.48 -8.80
C PRO A 441 19.95 2.21 -8.50
N LEU A 442 19.11 3.25 -8.53
CA LEU A 442 17.66 3.11 -8.33
C LEU A 442 17.02 2.26 -9.43
N HIS A 443 17.35 2.53 -10.70
CA HIS A 443 16.84 1.75 -11.83
C HIS A 443 17.26 0.27 -11.75
N THR A 444 18.51 0.02 -11.37
CA THR A 444 19.02 -1.34 -11.17
C THR A 444 18.25 -2.06 -10.05
N LYS A 445 17.99 -1.36 -8.94
CA LYS A 445 17.22 -1.92 -7.83
C LYS A 445 15.78 -2.24 -8.24
N ILE A 446 15.10 -1.35 -8.95
CA ILE A 446 13.75 -1.58 -9.46
C ILE A 446 13.71 -2.81 -10.37
N ALA A 447 14.68 -2.97 -11.25
CA ALA A 447 14.78 -4.16 -12.11
C ALA A 447 14.96 -5.45 -11.28
N ALA A 448 15.79 -5.41 -10.22
CA ALA A 448 15.99 -6.55 -9.33
C ALA A 448 14.71 -6.91 -8.55
N ILE A 449 13.96 -5.90 -8.06
CA ILE A 449 12.67 -6.09 -7.38
C ILE A 449 11.67 -6.74 -8.33
N ARG A 450 11.55 -6.25 -9.56
CA ARG A 450 10.62 -6.80 -10.56
C ARG A 450 10.96 -8.23 -10.93
N ARG A 451 12.25 -8.54 -11.10
CA ARG A 451 12.74 -9.92 -11.30
C ARG A 451 12.38 -10.86 -10.13
N MET A 452 12.47 -10.37 -8.90
CA MET A 452 12.00 -11.09 -7.72
C MET A 452 10.49 -11.34 -7.78
N GLY A 453 9.70 -10.31 -8.13
CA GLY A 453 8.24 -10.44 -8.29
C GLY A 453 7.85 -11.48 -9.33
N GLU A 454 8.53 -11.52 -10.48
CA GLU A 454 8.36 -12.56 -11.51
C GLU A 454 8.64 -13.96 -10.98
N ALA A 455 9.70 -14.09 -10.15
CA ALA A 455 10.05 -15.36 -9.51
C ALA A 455 9.00 -15.83 -8.50
N HIS A 456 8.39 -14.91 -7.75
CA HIS A 456 7.30 -15.22 -6.83
C HIS A 456 6.02 -15.63 -7.57
N ALA A 457 5.73 -15.06 -8.72
CA ALA A 457 4.53 -15.36 -9.52
C ALA A 457 4.59 -16.70 -10.24
N GLN A 458 5.77 -17.29 -10.47
CA GLN A 458 5.97 -18.56 -11.15
C GLN A 458 5.99 -19.79 -10.20
N GLY A 459 5.81 -19.59 -8.92
CA GLY A 459 5.93 -20.64 -7.89
C GLY A 459 4.61 -20.83 -7.14
#